data_819cc7f1cf243c31dda0c3323997b125
#
_entry.id   819cc7f1cf243c31dda0c3323997b125
#
_cell.length_a   1.000
_cell.length_b   1.000
_cell.length_c   1.000
_cell.angle_alpha   90.00
_cell.angle_beta   90.00
_cell.angle_gamma   90.00
#
_symmetry.space_group_name_H-M   'P 1'
#
loop_
_entity.id
_entity.type
_entity.pdbx_description
1 polymer ?
#
loop_
_entity_poly.entity_id
_entity_poly.type
_entity_poly.pdbx_seq_one_letter_code
_entity_poly.pdbx_strand_id
1 'polypeptide(L)'
;FFLMIRRPPRSTLFPYTTLFRSKLLIALEPIIVQPTTELVVVYGDVNSTVAAALVASKAHIPIAHVEAGLRSFDREMPEEINRIVTDQLSDLLFVTSPEAIAHLAREGVEPDRMHLVGNPMIDTLLANIHRFDADRVAQEFSITGPYAVMTVHRPANVDSDDDAARVIDAVRAVAQHVSVIFPVHPRGRERLSRLGLDDISGVTITEPLGYIDFLSLVRGARFVVTDSGGIQEETTILGVPCLTLRSTTERPVTITHGTNQLVNFESLADTLESVMNSDDAELRVPPLWDGHAGERIASVIQKWRMGIK
;
A
#
# COMPACT_ATOMS: atom_id res chain seq x y z
N PHE A 1 -14.76 32.54 17.87
CA PHE A 1 -13.52 32.02 17.26
C PHE A 1 -13.71 31.93 15.77
N PHE A 2 -13.13 32.88 15.02
CA PHE A 2 -13.12 32.86 13.56
C PHE A 2 -11.78 32.28 13.08
N LEU A 3 -11.78 31.07 12.60
CA LEU A 3 -10.64 30.52 11.84
C LEU A 3 -10.89 30.87 10.37
N MET A 4 -10.37 32.02 9.93
CA MET A 4 -10.39 32.37 8.51
C MET A 4 -9.23 31.64 7.81
N ILE A 5 -9.48 30.49 7.26
CA ILE A 5 -8.54 29.80 6.35
C ILE A 5 -8.72 30.41 4.97
N ARG A 6 -7.96 31.46 4.67
CA ARG A 6 -7.84 32.01 3.32
C ARG A 6 -6.76 31.29 2.54
N ARG A 7 -7.05 30.07 2.09
CA ARG A 7 -6.38 29.50 0.91
C ARG A 7 -7.48 29.06 -0.05
N PRO A 8 -7.38 29.41 -1.36
CA PRO A 8 -8.31 28.85 -2.34
C PRO A 8 -8.21 27.31 -2.29
N PRO A 9 -9.33 26.59 -2.44
CA PRO A 9 -9.30 25.14 -2.46
C PRO A 9 -8.40 24.71 -3.61
N ARG A 10 -7.30 24.05 -3.29
CA ARG A 10 -6.53 23.31 -4.29
C ARG A 10 -7.48 22.26 -4.84
N SER A 11 -7.78 22.38 -6.11
CA SER A 11 -8.63 21.57 -6.99
C SER A 11 -9.71 20.71 -6.30
N THR A 12 -10.95 20.88 -6.74
CA THR A 12 -12.18 20.21 -6.29
C THR A 12 -12.21 18.69 -6.54
N LEU A 13 -11.11 18.08 -6.99
CA LEU A 13 -10.99 16.68 -7.41
C LEU A 13 -10.32 15.75 -6.39
N PHE A 14 -9.95 16.23 -5.19
CA PHE A 14 -9.22 15.42 -4.23
C PHE A 14 -10.09 14.91 -3.07
N PRO A 15 -10.03 13.57 -2.78
CA PRO A 15 -10.74 12.95 -1.66
C PRO A 15 -10.24 13.41 -0.26
N TYR A 16 -9.27 14.32 -0.19
CA TYR A 16 -8.67 14.82 1.05
C TYR A 16 -9.27 16.16 1.54
N THR A 17 -10.30 16.67 0.88
CA THR A 17 -10.95 17.91 1.34
C THR A 17 -11.79 17.67 2.60
N THR A 18 -11.91 18.70 3.46
CA THR A 18 -12.81 18.68 4.62
C THR A 18 -14.25 18.36 4.21
N LEU A 19 -14.71 18.89 3.08
CA LEU A 19 -16.05 18.63 2.54
C LEU A 19 -16.26 17.15 2.21
N PHE A 20 -15.25 16.48 1.62
CA PHE A 20 -15.35 15.05 1.32
C PHE A 20 -15.44 14.22 2.61
N ARG A 21 -14.59 14.49 3.60
CA ARG A 21 -14.62 13.82 4.90
C ARG A 21 -15.94 14.04 5.64
N SER A 22 -16.47 15.28 5.63
CA SER A 22 -17.77 15.57 6.25
C SER A 22 -18.91 14.80 5.56
N LYS A 23 -18.90 14.68 4.24
CA LYS A 23 -19.89 13.87 3.49
C LYS A 23 -19.80 12.39 3.85
N LEU A 24 -18.58 11.86 4.05
CA LEU A 24 -18.40 10.47 4.49
C LEU A 24 -18.99 10.25 5.89
N LEU A 25 -18.76 11.13 6.85
CA LEU A 25 -19.33 11.02 8.19
C LEU A 25 -20.86 11.00 8.13
N ILE A 26 -21.46 11.95 7.41
CA ILE A 26 -22.93 12.04 7.25
C ILE A 26 -23.50 10.79 6.57
N ALA A 27 -22.82 10.25 5.56
CA ALA A 27 -23.29 9.08 4.82
C ALA A 27 -23.14 7.77 5.62
N LEU A 28 -22.09 7.68 6.46
CA LEU A 28 -21.81 6.47 7.25
C LEU A 28 -22.64 6.40 8.54
N GLU A 29 -23.01 7.53 9.14
CA GLU A 29 -23.73 7.57 10.40
C GLU A 29 -25.04 6.72 10.37
N PRO A 30 -25.97 6.89 9.42
CA PRO A 30 -27.21 6.09 9.38
C PRO A 30 -26.97 4.62 9.07
N ILE A 31 -25.81 4.24 8.54
CA ILE A 31 -25.43 2.86 8.24
C ILE A 31 -24.85 2.19 9.49
N ILE A 32 -23.98 2.90 10.19
CA ILE A 32 -23.24 2.38 11.35
C ILE A 32 -24.12 2.38 12.60
N VAL A 33 -24.85 3.47 12.83
CA VAL A 33 -25.66 3.64 14.06
C VAL A 33 -27.01 2.93 13.91
N GLN A 34 -26.96 1.61 13.98
CA GLN A 34 -28.14 0.75 13.96
C GLN A 34 -28.24 -0.04 15.27
N PRO A 35 -29.46 -0.34 15.78
CA PRO A 35 -29.63 -1.11 17.03
C PRO A 35 -28.99 -2.51 16.98
N THR A 36 -28.73 -3.03 15.80
CA THR A 36 -28.16 -4.37 15.57
C THR A 36 -26.66 -4.35 15.33
N THR A 37 -26.02 -3.18 15.28
CA THR A 37 -24.56 -3.07 15.06
C THR A 37 -23.82 -3.34 16.36
N GLU A 38 -23.13 -4.47 16.43
CA GLU A 38 -22.38 -4.90 17.62
C GLU A 38 -20.88 -4.52 17.51
N LEU A 39 -20.34 -4.42 16.30
CA LEU A 39 -18.93 -4.13 16.04
C LEU A 39 -18.82 -3.48 14.65
N VAL A 40 -17.95 -2.47 14.54
CA VAL A 40 -17.55 -1.90 13.25
C VAL A 40 -16.14 -2.37 12.93
N VAL A 41 -15.96 -3.07 11.82
CA VAL A 41 -14.64 -3.48 11.32
C VAL A 41 -14.19 -2.51 10.24
N VAL A 42 -13.06 -1.85 10.46
CA VAL A 42 -12.44 -0.93 9.50
C VAL A 42 -11.11 -1.50 9.01
N TYR A 43 -10.72 -1.12 7.79
CA TYR A 43 -9.56 -1.68 7.12
C TYR A 43 -8.65 -0.57 6.60
N GLY A 44 -7.33 -0.68 6.82
CA GLY A 44 -6.33 0.22 6.27
C GLY A 44 -6.42 1.66 6.80
N ASP A 45 -6.04 2.63 5.96
CA ASP A 45 -5.74 4.00 6.39
C ASP A 45 -6.40 5.12 5.56
N VAL A 46 -7.41 4.78 4.76
CA VAL A 46 -8.09 5.75 3.91
C VAL A 46 -9.09 6.62 4.70
N ASN A 47 -9.55 7.71 4.11
CA ASN A 47 -10.49 8.63 4.77
C ASN A 47 -11.81 7.99 5.23
N SER A 48 -12.29 6.97 4.54
CA SER A 48 -13.48 6.23 4.97
C SER A 48 -13.23 5.40 6.23
N THR A 49 -12.02 4.87 6.42
CA THR A 49 -11.60 4.16 7.62
C THR A 49 -11.72 5.04 8.86
N VAL A 50 -11.06 6.20 8.85
CA VAL A 50 -11.11 7.14 9.99
C VAL A 50 -12.52 7.72 10.18
N ALA A 51 -13.27 7.96 9.10
CA ALA A 51 -14.63 8.46 9.20
C ALA A 51 -15.56 7.45 9.89
N ALA A 52 -15.48 6.17 9.51
CA ALA A 52 -16.24 5.10 10.14
C ALA A 52 -15.86 4.91 11.62
N ALA A 53 -14.57 4.95 11.94
CA ALA A 53 -14.09 4.88 13.31
C ALA A 53 -14.60 6.05 14.17
N LEU A 54 -14.58 7.26 13.64
CA LEU A 54 -15.11 8.44 14.34
C LEU A 54 -16.62 8.32 14.62
N VAL A 55 -17.42 7.89 13.64
CA VAL A 55 -18.86 7.67 13.81
C VAL A 55 -19.12 6.60 14.87
N ALA A 56 -18.47 5.44 14.75
CA ALA A 56 -18.66 4.33 15.68
C ALA A 56 -18.26 4.71 17.11
N SER A 57 -17.11 5.37 17.30
CA SER A 57 -16.62 5.83 18.60
C SER A 57 -17.62 6.79 19.27
N LYS A 58 -18.21 7.74 18.54
CA LYS A 58 -19.20 8.68 19.07
C LYS A 58 -20.55 8.02 19.41
N ALA A 59 -20.86 6.94 18.72
CA ALA A 59 -22.05 6.13 18.98
C ALA A 59 -21.81 5.05 20.05
N HIS A 60 -20.63 4.97 20.65
CA HIS A 60 -20.21 3.94 21.63
C HIS A 60 -20.31 2.50 21.06
N ILE A 61 -20.08 2.35 19.76
CA ILE A 61 -20.03 1.05 19.08
C ILE A 61 -18.55 0.65 19.02
N PRO A 62 -18.19 -0.56 19.47
CA PRO A 62 -16.82 -1.06 19.43
C PRO A 62 -16.25 -1.11 18.02
N ILE A 63 -14.92 -0.93 17.91
CA ILE A 63 -14.21 -0.82 16.64
C ILE A 63 -13.09 -1.85 16.58
N ALA A 64 -13.02 -2.58 15.48
CA ALA A 64 -11.90 -3.43 15.13
C ALA A 64 -11.16 -2.83 13.93
N HIS A 65 -9.85 -2.56 14.08
CA HIS A 65 -9.02 -2.05 12.99
C HIS A 65 -8.10 -3.13 12.46
N VAL A 66 -8.28 -3.48 11.20
CA VAL A 66 -7.41 -4.41 10.46
C VAL A 66 -6.32 -3.62 9.74
N GLU A 67 -5.10 -4.10 9.80
CA GLU A 67 -3.89 -3.40 9.36
C GLU A 67 -3.48 -2.27 10.31
N ALA A 68 -3.65 -2.51 11.61
CA ALA A 68 -3.34 -1.56 12.68
C ALA A 68 -1.83 -1.44 12.97
N GLY A 69 -1.42 -0.30 13.52
CA GLY A 69 -0.08 -0.07 14.05
C GLY A 69 1.01 0.24 13.02
N LEU A 70 0.68 0.30 11.73
CA LEU A 70 1.63 0.71 10.70
C LEU A 70 1.98 2.20 10.86
N ARG A 71 3.27 2.55 10.77
CA ARG A 71 3.74 3.94 10.88
C ARG A 71 4.84 4.24 9.86
N SER A 72 4.64 5.30 9.09
CA SER A 72 5.67 5.91 8.26
C SER A 72 6.47 6.98 9.01
N PHE A 73 5.91 7.48 10.13
CA PHE A 73 6.39 8.62 10.91
C PHE A 73 6.41 9.94 10.12
N ASP A 74 5.82 9.95 8.94
CA ASP A 74 5.64 11.14 8.12
C ASP A 74 4.24 11.73 8.34
N ARG A 75 4.14 12.74 9.20
CA ARG A 75 2.86 13.39 9.55
C ARG A 75 2.33 14.32 8.47
N GLU A 76 3.06 14.55 7.39
CA GLU A 76 2.55 15.26 6.21
C GLU A 76 1.67 14.34 5.35
N MET A 77 1.82 13.02 5.50
CA MET A 77 0.94 12.05 4.87
C MET A 77 -0.43 12.01 5.56
N PRO A 78 -1.53 12.25 4.83
CA PRO A 78 -2.88 12.13 5.38
C PRO A 78 -3.18 10.74 5.96
N GLU A 79 -2.64 9.70 5.34
CA GLU A 79 -2.79 8.31 5.75
C GLU A 79 -2.16 8.05 7.12
N GLU A 80 -1.03 8.69 7.44
CA GLU A 80 -0.40 8.55 8.76
C GLU A 80 -1.31 9.09 9.87
N ILE A 81 -1.93 10.25 9.64
CA ILE A 81 -2.90 10.81 10.58
C ILE A 81 -4.12 9.90 10.73
N ASN A 82 -4.61 9.34 9.61
CA ASN A 82 -5.74 8.42 9.63
C ASN A 82 -5.42 7.17 10.46
N ARG A 83 -4.21 6.57 10.30
CA ARG A 83 -3.75 5.42 11.09
C ARG A 83 -3.75 5.71 12.58
N ILE A 84 -3.06 6.79 12.98
CA ILE A 84 -2.95 7.18 14.38
C ILE A 84 -4.33 7.37 15.02
N VAL A 85 -5.23 8.09 14.36
CA VAL A 85 -6.57 8.37 14.90
C VAL A 85 -7.40 7.09 14.97
N THR A 86 -7.39 6.26 13.94
CA THR A 86 -8.15 5.00 13.89
C THR A 86 -7.68 4.04 14.96
N ASP A 87 -6.36 3.86 15.12
CA ASP A 87 -5.78 2.98 16.13
C ASP A 87 -6.18 3.40 17.55
N GLN A 88 -6.13 4.70 17.84
CA GLN A 88 -6.50 5.21 19.18
C GLN A 88 -7.98 4.99 19.51
N LEU A 89 -8.86 5.03 18.52
CA LEU A 89 -10.29 4.84 18.68
C LEU A 89 -10.72 3.37 18.73
N SER A 90 -9.87 2.43 18.29
CA SER A 90 -10.24 1.03 18.10
C SER A 90 -10.07 0.19 19.37
N ASP A 91 -10.99 -0.72 19.61
CA ASP A 91 -10.98 -1.67 20.76
C ASP A 91 -10.15 -2.91 20.44
N LEU A 92 -10.17 -3.37 19.19
CA LEU A 92 -9.39 -4.50 18.69
C LEU A 92 -8.45 -4.01 17.57
N LEU A 93 -7.17 -4.29 17.70
CA LEU A 93 -6.12 -3.86 16.78
C LEU A 93 -5.46 -5.10 16.17
N PHE A 94 -5.79 -5.38 14.92
CA PHE A 94 -5.25 -6.52 14.18
C PHE A 94 -3.98 -6.11 13.44
N VAL A 95 -2.86 -6.57 13.94
CA VAL A 95 -1.51 -6.12 13.58
C VAL A 95 -0.91 -7.08 12.56
N THR A 96 -0.29 -6.54 11.51
CA THR A 96 0.25 -7.34 10.41
C THR A 96 1.70 -7.80 10.63
N SER A 97 2.44 -7.12 11.52
CA SER A 97 3.86 -7.38 11.76
C SER A 97 4.29 -7.01 13.18
N PRO A 98 5.37 -7.61 13.71
CA PRO A 98 5.78 -7.40 15.10
C PRO A 98 6.16 -5.96 15.46
N GLU A 99 6.75 -5.20 14.54
CA GLU A 99 7.13 -3.82 14.78
C GLU A 99 5.92 -2.90 15.00
N ALA A 100 4.78 -3.21 14.39
CA ALA A 100 3.56 -2.46 14.58
C ALA A 100 3.02 -2.56 16.01
N ILE A 101 3.23 -3.69 16.70
CA ILE A 101 2.97 -3.83 18.14
C ILE A 101 3.81 -2.82 18.94
N ALA A 102 5.10 -2.68 18.60
CA ALA A 102 5.98 -1.74 19.30
C ALA A 102 5.56 -0.27 19.07
N HIS A 103 5.02 0.07 17.90
CA HIS A 103 4.47 1.40 17.63
C HIS A 103 3.26 1.68 18.52
N LEU A 104 2.28 0.78 18.54
CA LEU A 104 1.07 0.91 19.36
C LEU A 104 1.39 0.99 20.85
N ALA A 105 2.30 0.15 21.35
CA ALA A 105 2.73 0.18 22.73
C ALA A 105 3.38 1.52 23.13
N ARG A 106 4.18 2.14 22.25
CA ARG A 106 4.75 3.48 22.47
C ARG A 106 3.68 4.58 22.51
N GLU A 107 2.57 4.36 21.85
CA GLU A 107 1.42 5.27 21.82
C GLU A 107 0.43 5.02 22.97
N GLY A 108 0.76 4.11 23.90
CA GLY A 108 -0.01 3.83 25.11
C GLY A 108 -1.19 2.89 24.92
N VAL A 109 -1.19 2.10 23.84
CA VAL A 109 -2.21 1.07 23.62
C VAL A 109 -1.95 -0.11 24.54
N GLU A 110 -3.01 -0.58 25.22
CA GLU A 110 -2.93 -1.74 26.11
C GLU A 110 -2.68 -3.05 25.34
N PRO A 111 -1.85 -3.96 25.87
CA PRO A 111 -1.47 -5.19 25.17
C PRO A 111 -2.64 -6.11 24.81
N ASP A 112 -3.70 -6.14 25.61
CA ASP A 112 -4.88 -6.99 25.37
C ASP A 112 -5.76 -6.52 24.18
N ARG A 113 -5.52 -5.31 23.67
CA ARG A 113 -6.17 -4.79 22.47
C ARG A 113 -5.39 -5.14 21.20
N MET A 114 -4.11 -5.56 21.30
CA MET A 114 -3.23 -5.80 20.16
C MET A 114 -3.14 -7.29 19.81
N HIS A 115 -3.47 -7.65 18.58
CA HIS A 115 -3.47 -9.03 18.12
C HIS A 115 -2.62 -9.17 16.85
N LEU A 116 -1.47 -9.84 16.95
CA LEU A 116 -0.66 -10.17 15.79
C LEU A 116 -1.35 -11.30 15.01
N VAL A 117 -1.86 -10.98 13.84
CA VAL A 117 -2.67 -11.90 13.03
C VAL A 117 -2.04 -12.26 11.68
N GLY A 118 -1.03 -11.52 11.26
CA GLY A 118 -0.48 -11.57 9.90
C GLY A 118 -1.21 -10.63 8.97
N ASN A 119 -1.01 -10.78 7.67
CA ASN A 119 -1.45 -9.81 6.68
C ASN A 119 -2.55 -10.36 5.76
N PRO A 120 -3.79 -9.85 5.85
CA PRO A 120 -4.90 -10.30 5.00
C PRO A 120 -4.71 -10.04 3.49
N MET A 121 -3.87 -9.09 3.08
CA MET A 121 -3.50 -8.96 1.66
C MET A 121 -2.78 -10.22 1.18
N ILE A 122 -1.95 -10.81 2.03
CA ILE A 122 -1.23 -12.05 1.72
C ILE A 122 -2.18 -13.24 1.65
N ASP A 123 -3.24 -13.27 2.46
CA ASP A 123 -4.29 -14.29 2.33
C ASP A 123 -4.90 -14.25 0.91
N THR A 124 -5.20 -13.03 0.43
CA THR A 124 -5.74 -12.82 -0.91
C THR A 124 -4.75 -13.24 -2.01
N LEU A 125 -3.48 -12.88 -1.85
CA LEU A 125 -2.41 -13.25 -2.79
C LEU A 125 -2.28 -14.77 -2.88
N LEU A 126 -2.10 -15.45 -1.75
CA LEU A 126 -1.89 -16.90 -1.70
C LEU A 126 -3.12 -17.68 -2.19
N ALA A 127 -4.33 -17.21 -1.89
CA ALA A 127 -5.56 -17.80 -2.41
C ALA A 127 -5.65 -17.74 -3.95
N ASN A 128 -5.01 -16.75 -4.57
CA ASN A 128 -5.02 -16.54 -6.02
C ASN A 128 -3.73 -16.95 -6.73
N ILE A 129 -2.68 -17.35 -6.03
CA ILE A 129 -1.33 -17.58 -6.59
C ILE A 129 -1.32 -18.62 -7.74
N HIS A 130 -2.25 -19.59 -7.69
CA HIS A 130 -2.42 -20.61 -8.73
C HIS A 130 -2.99 -20.07 -10.04
N ARG A 131 -3.51 -18.83 -10.04
CA ARG A 131 -4.06 -18.12 -11.20
C ARG A 131 -3.03 -17.21 -11.87
N PHE A 132 -1.86 -17.01 -11.25
CA PHE A 132 -0.83 -16.13 -11.78
C PHE A 132 -0.04 -16.87 -12.85
N ASP A 133 -0.19 -16.43 -14.08
CA ASP A 133 0.44 -17.00 -15.28
C ASP A 133 1.34 -15.93 -15.94
N ALA A 134 2.62 -15.94 -15.54
CA ALA A 134 3.61 -14.98 -16.02
C ALA A 134 3.88 -15.17 -17.53
N ASP A 135 3.90 -16.42 -18.01
CA ASP A 135 4.21 -16.70 -19.41
C ASP A 135 3.10 -16.20 -20.34
N ARG A 136 1.83 -16.37 -19.95
CA ARG A 136 0.69 -15.84 -20.69
C ARG A 136 0.77 -14.32 -20.83
N VAL A 137 1.01 -13.62 -19.71
CA VAL A 137 1.07 -12.14 -19.72
C VAL A 137 2.29 -11.65 -20.47
N ALA A 138 3.44 -12.33 -20.36
CA ALA A 138 4.63 -12.01 -21.14
C ALA A 138 4.37 -12.13 -22.65
N GLN A 139 3.67 -13.18 -23.08
CA GLN A 139 3.28 -13.35 -24.48
C GLN A 139 2.32 -12.25 -24.95
N GLU A 140 1.33 -11.88 -24.14
CA GLU A 140 0.36 -10.83 -24.46
C GLU A 140 1.04 -9.48 -24.72
N PHE A 141 2.07 -9.15 -23.95
CA PHE A 141 2.86 -7.93 -24.12
C PHE A 141 4.08 -8.10 -25.04
N SER A 142 4.22 -9.25 -25.69
CA SER A 142 5.36 -9.56 -26.57
C SER A 142 6.73 -9.37 -25.88
N ILE A 143 6.80 -9.70 -24.60
CA ILE A 143 8.03 -9.58 -23.81
C ILE A 143 8.98 -10.71 -24.21
N THR A 144 10.20 -10.34 -24.57
CA THR A 144 11.29 -11.28 -24.86
C THR A 144 12.46 -11.01 -23.92
N GLY A 145 12.79 -12.00 -23.07
CA GLY A 145 13.87 -11.88 -22.09
C GLY A 145 13.47 -11.23 -20.77
N PRO A 146 14.45 -10.87 -19.93
CA PRO A 146 14.21 -10.26 -18.62
C PRO A 146 13.51 -8.91 -18.75
N TYR A 147 12.61 -8.62 -17.80
CA TYR A 147 11.91 -7.34 -17.76
C TYR A 147 11.71 -6.85 -16.32
N ALA A 148 11.49 -5.56 -16.19
CA ALA A 148 11.06 -4.92 -14.96
C ALA A 148 9.62 -4.44 -15.07
N VAL A 149 8.90 -4.46 -13.95
CA VAL A 149 7.59 -3.78 -13.84
C VAL A 149 7.80 -2.46 -13.11
N MET A 150 7.23 -1.39 -13.66
CA MET A 150 7.29 -0.08 -13.03
C MET A 150 5.89 0.48 -12.79
N THR A 151 5.63 0.99 -11.58
CA THR A 151 4.38 1.67 -11.25
C THR A 151 4.63 2.88 -10.39
N VAL A 152 4.07 4.03 -10.76
CA VAL A 152 4.17 5.28 -10.00
C VAL A 152 2.82 5.99 -10.01
N HIS A 153 2.33 6.37 -8.83
CA HIS A 153 1.01 6.97 -8.69
C HIS A 153 0.92 8.01 -7.56
N ARG A 154 1.95 8.12 -6.70
CA ARG A 154 1.92 9.07 -5.58
C ARG A 154 1.96 10.51 -6.07
N PRO A 155 1.20 11.41 -5.41
CA PRO A 155 1.23 12.84 -5.72
C PRO A 155 2.63 13.44 -5.80
N ALA A 156 3.49 13.08 -4.85
CA ALA A 156 4.87 13.55 -4.77
C ALA A 156 5.75 13.16 -5.96
N ASN A 157 5.34 12.18 -6.77
CA ASN A 157 6.08 11.71 -7.93
C ASN A 157 5.47 12.15 -9.27
N VAL A 158 4.17 12.52 -9.31
CA VAL A 158 3.48 12.76 -10.59
C VAL A 158 2.70 14.05 -10.66
N ASP A 159 2.61 14.85 -9.59
CA ASP A 159 1.75 16.05 -9.58
C ASP A 159 2.43 17.33 -10.09
N SER A 160 3.75 17.38 -10.13
CA SER A 160 4.52 18.49 -10.77
C SER A 160 5.27 18.01 -12.00
N ASP A 161 5.66 18.93 -12.87
CA ASP A 161 6.48 18.61 -14.04
C ASP A 161 7.90 18.20 -13.65
N ASP A 162 8.46 18.78 -12.59
CA ASP A 162 9.78 18.42 -12.05
C ASP A 162 9.79 17.00 -11.48
N ASP A 163 8.76 16.62 -10.72
CA ASP A 163 8.63 15.28 -10.17
C ASP A 163 8.44 14.24 -11.29
N ALA A 164 7.56 14.53 -12.25
CA ALA A 164 7.32 13.68 -13.40
C ALA A 164 8.56 13.53 -14.29
N ALA A 165 9.39 14.57 -14.44
CA ALA A 165 10.66 14.48 -15.16
C ALA A 165 11.63 13.50 -14.48
N ARG A 166 11.71 13.50 -13.15
CA ARG A 166 12.51 12.50 -12.40
C ARG A 166 12.01 11.07 -12.63
N VAL A 167 10.68 10.88 -12.73
CA VAL A 167 10.12 9.57 -13.10
C VAL A 167 10.55 9.17 -14.51
N ILE A 168 10.51 10.07 -15.48
CA ILE A 168 10.98 9.82 -16.86
C ILE A 168 12.46 9.40 -16.86
N ASP A 169 13.31 10.07 -16.11
CA ASP A 169 14.73 9.73 -16.00
C ASP A 169 14.94 8.36 -15.34
N ALA A 170 14.14 8.03 -14.31
CA ALA A 170 14.13 6.70 -13.70
C ALA A 170 13.71 5.61 -14.70
N VAL A 171 12.65 5.84 -15.50
CA VAL A 171 12.23 4.90 -16.55
C VAL A 171 13.34 4.68 -17.56
N ARG A 172 14.00 5.75 -18.02
CA ARG A 172 15.14 5.65 -18.94
C ARG A 172 16.29 4.85 -18.34
N ALA A 173 16.63 5.08 -17.08
CA ALA A 173 17.68 4.34 -16.39
C ALA A 173 17.39 2.85 -16.33
N VAL A 174 16.16 2.46 -15.97
CA VAL A 174 15.74 1.05 -15.95
C VAL A 174 15.77 0.44 -17.36
N ALA A 175 15.26 1.16 -18.37
CA ALA A 175 15.20 0.69 -19.76
C ALA A 175 16.58 0.46 -20.41
N GLN A 176 17.64 1.01 -19.86
CA GLN A 176 19.03 0.71 -20.29
C GLN A 176 19.48 -0.70 -19.91
N HIS A 177 18.85 -1.33 -18.92
CA HIS A 177 19.23 -2.64 -18.41
C HIS A 177 18.31 -3.76 -18.87
N VAL A 178 17.00 -3.51 -18.86
CA VAL A 178 15.96 -4.50 -19.18
C VAL A 178 14.75 -3.82 -19.83
N SER A 179 13.92 -4.61 -20.52
CA SER A 179 12.60 -4.12 -20.96
C SER A 179 11.75 -3.68 -19.77
N VAL A 180 11.01 -2.60 -19.92
CA VAL A 180 10.13 -2.06 -18.87
C VAL A 180 8.68 -2.21 -19.28
N ILE A 181 7.87 -2.79 -18.42
CA ILE A 181 6.42 -2.78 -18.54
C ILE A 181 5.88 -1.78 -17.52
N PHE A 182 5.19 -0.77 -18.02
CA PHE A 182 4.70 0.32 -17.20
C PHE A 182 3.19 0.48 -17.29
N PRO A 183 2.41 -0.21 -16.43
CA PRO A 183 1.00 0.11 -16.23
C PRO A 183 0.86 1.50 -15.62
N VAL A 184 0.53 2.49 -16.44
CA VAL A 184 0.53 3.89 -16.00
C VAL A 184 -0.80 4.24 -15.36
N HIS A 185 -0.73 4.70 -14.10
CA HIS A 185 -1.90 5.18 -13.39
C HIS A 185 -2.48 6.45 -14.07
N PRO A 186 -3.81 6.57 -14.21
CA PRO A 186 -4.46 7.70 -14.90
C PRO A 186 -4.01 9.08 -14.40
N ARG A 187 -3.68 9.21 -13.11
CA ARG A 187 -3.22 10.46 -12.50
C ARG A 187 -1.99 11.06 -13.17
N GLY A 188 -1.01 10.23 -13.54
CA GLY A 188 0.25 10.66 -14.14
C GLY A 188 0.28 10.58 -15.67
N ARG A 189 -0.68 9.87 -16.29
CA ARG A 189 -0.62 9.48 -17.70
C ARG A 189 -0.35 10.65 -18.64
N GLU A 190 -1.19 11.68 -18.58
CA GLU A 190 -1.09 12.85 -19.49
C GLU A 190 0.25 13.58 -19.32
N ARG A 191 0.68 13.79 -18.07
CA ARG A 191 1.91 14.52 -17.79
C ARG A 191 3.15 13.74 -18.21
N LEU A 192 3.23 12.46 -17.90
CA LEU A 192 4.33 11.61 -18.29
C LEU A 192 4.45 11.48 -19.82
N SER A 193 3.32 11.35 -20.53
CA SER A 193 3.32 11.34 -22.01
C SER A 193 3.83 12.64 -22.59
N ARG A 194 3.38 13.79 -22.06
CA ARG A 194 3.88 15.11 -22.49
C ARG A 194 5.39 15.28 -22.29
N LEU A 195 5.96 14.63 -21.27
CA LEU A 195 7.39 14.65 -20.97
C LEU A 195 8.18 13.56 -21.73
N GLY A 196 7.54 12.86 -22.67
CA GLY A 196 8.21 11.92 -23.57
C GLY A 196 8.29 10.49 -23.08
N LEU A 197 7.38 10.05 -22.20
CA LEU A 197 7.30 8.64 -21.78
C LEU A 197 7.08 7.71 -22.98
N ASP A 198 6.23 8.12 -23.91
CA ASP A 198 5.85 7.31 -25.08
C ASP A 198 6.99 7.12 -26.07
N ASP A 199 8.05 7.92 -26.00
CA ASP A 199 9.20 7.89 -26.90
C ASP A 199 10.40 7.09 -26.36
N ILE A 200 10.29 6.50 -25.15
CA ILE A 200 11.40 5.77 -24.53
C ILE A 200 11.47 4.35 -25.12
N SER A 201 12.57 4.05 -25.79
CA SER A 201 12.83 2.71 -26.33
C SER A 201 12.93 1.66 -25.23
N GLY A 202 12.36 0.47 -25.47
CA GLY A 202 12.37 -0.63 -24.48
C GLY A 202 11.29 -0.52 -23.40
N VAL A 203 10.38 0.46 -23.51
CA VAL A 203 9.27 0.65 -22.57
C VAL A 203 7.94 0.29 -23.24
N THR A 204 7.22 -0.63 -22.65
CA THR A 204 5.84 -0.95 -23.02
C THR A 204 4.89 -0.31 -22.01
N ILE A 205 4.08 0.63 -22.48
CA ILE A 205 3.11 1.34 -21.66
C ILE A 205 1.76 0.66 -21.79
N THR A 206 1.11 0.41 -20.65
CA THR A 206 -0.23 -0.19 -20.63
C THR A 206 -1.19 0.65 -19.79
N GLU A 207 -2.49 0.43 -20.01
CA GLU A 207 -3.50 0.83 -19.04
C GLU A 207 -3.33 0.03 -17.73
N PRO A 208 -3.93 0.49 -16.60
CA PRO A 208 -3.94 -0.29 -15.38
C PRO A 208 -4.49 -1.69 -15.60
N LEU A 209 -3.75 -2.69 -15.12
CA LEU A 209 -4.11 -4.09 -15.26
C LEU A 209 -5.01 -4.55 -14.11
N GLY A 210 -5.82 -5.58 -14.35
CA GLY A 210 -6.51 -6.30 -13.30
C GLY A 210 -5.53 -7.01 -12.36
N TYR A 211 -5.96 -7.27 -11.12
CA TYR A 211 -5.12 -7.82 -10.05
C TYR A 211 -4.36 -9.09 -10.48
N ILE A 212 -5.06 -10.05 -11.10
CA ILE A 212 -4.45 -11.31 -11.52
C ILE A 212 -3.37 -11.10 -12.59
N ASP A 213 -3.67 -10.29 -13.60
CA ASP A 213 -2.74 -10.02 -14.70
C ASP A 213 -1.54 -9.20 -14.22
N PHE A 214 -1.78 -8.23 -13.34
CA PHE A 214 -0.71 -7.44 -12.75
C PHE A 214 0.23 -8.30 -11.90
N LEU A 215 -0.28 -9.16 -11.01
CA LEU A 215 0.57 -10.03 -10.21
C LEU A 215 1.20 -11.17 -11.00
N SER A 216 0.58 -11.62 -12.10
CA SER A 216 1.22 -12.50 -13.07
C SER A 216 2.46 -11.83 -13.69
N LEU A 217 2.31 -10.56 -14.09
CA LEU A 217 3.41 -9.76 -14.62
C LEU A 217 4.52 -9.54 -13.56
N VAL A 218 4.15 -9.17 -12.34
CA VAL A 218 5.11 -9.00 -11.22
C VAL A 218 5.85 -10.30 -10.93
N ARG A 219 5.17 -11.45 -10.91
CA ARG A 219 5.75 -12.76 -10.61
C ARG A 219 6.85 -13.16 -11.59
N GLY A 220 6.76 -12.75 -12.86
CA GLY A 220 7.76 -13.03 -13.89
C GLY A 220 8.82 -11.94 -14.04
N ALA A 221 8.71 -10.83 -13.33
CA ALA A 221 9.63 -9.71 -13.44
C ALA A 221 11.00 -10.03 -12.79
N ARG A 222 12.07 -9.50 -13.37
CA ARG A 222 13.40 -9.54 -12.74
C ARG A 222 13.43 -8.70 -11.47
N PHE A 223 12.75 -7.56 -11.47
CA PHE A 223 12.51 -6.69 -10.30
C PHE A 223 11.33 -5.75 -10.57
N VAL A 224 10.87 -5.09 -9.52
CA VAL A 224 9.81 -4.07 -9.57
C VAL A 224 10.35 -2.74 -9.08
N VAL A 225 9.98 -1.64 -9.76
CA VAL A 225 10.20 -0.27 -9.29
C VAL A 225 8.85 0.36 -9.01
N THR A 226 8.60 0.81 -7.77
CA THR A 226 7.27 1.26 -7.37
C THR A 226 7.30 2.32 -6.28
N ASP A 227 6.23 3.09 -6.15
CA ASP A 227 5.95 3.93 -4.96
C ASP A 227 4.77 3.39 -4.12
N SER A 228 4.25 2.22 -4.48
CA SER A 228 3.11 1.58 -3.81
C SER A 228 3.52 0.87 -2.52
N GLY A 229 2.69 1.01 -1.46
CA GLY A 229 2.87 0.25 -0.22
C GLY A 229 2.54 -1.23 -0.37
N GLY A 230 1.41 -1.57 -1.00
CA GLY A 230 0.94 -2.96 -1.15
C GLY A 230 1.88 -3.83 -1.98
N ILE A 231 2.46 -3.28 -3.04
CA ILE A 231 3.40 -4.02 -3.91
C ILE A 231 4.65 -4.48 -3.12
N GLN A 232 5.11 -3.72 -2.12
CA GLN A 232 6.21 -4.13 -1.26
C GLN A 232 5.90 -5.45 -0.51
N GLU A 233 4.66 -5.63 -0.10
CA GLU A 233 4.20 -6.82 0.60
C GLU A 233 4.03 -8.01 -0.36
N GLU A 234 3.44 -7.75 -1.52
CA GLU A 234 3.21 -8.76 -2.55
C GLU A 234 4.51 -9.30 -3.14
N THR A 235 5.47 -8.41 -3.47
CA THR A 235 6.80 -8.80 -3.96
C THR A 235 7.60 -9.57 -2.92
N THR A 236 7.45 -9.25 -1.63
CA THR A 236 8.07 -10.01 -0.53
C THR A 236 7.64 -11.48 -0.56
N ILE A 237 6.37 -11.78 -0.80
CA ILE A 237 5.87 -13.16 -0.86
C ILE A 237 6.20 -13.83 -2.19
N LEU A 238 6.20 -13.08 -3.27
CA LEU A 238 6.56 -13.60 -4.60
C LEU A 238 8.08 -13.81 -4.78
N GLY A 239 8.91 -13.32 -3.85
CA GLY A 239 10.37 -13.40 -3.94
C GLY A 239 10.97 -12.46 -4.99
N VAL A 240 10.23 -11.46 -5.44
CA VAL A 240 10.67 -10.53 -6.49
C VAL A 240 11.35 -9.31 -5.86
N PRO A 241 12.58 -8.93 -6.25
CA PRO A 241 13.22 -7.71 -5.77
C PRO A 241 12.34 -6.48 -6.02
N CYS A 242 12.20 -5.62 -5.01
CA CYS A 242 11.35 -4.43 -5.06
C CYS A 242 12.18 -3.18 -4.72
N LEU A 243 12.25 -2.24 -5.65
CA LEU A 243 12.88 -0.94 -5.46
C LEU A 243 11.78 0.10 -5.24
N THR A 244 11.65 0.57 -4.01
CA THR A 244 10.58 1.50 -3.63
C THR A 244 11.08 2.93 -3.67
N LEU A 245 10.54 3.73 -4.60
CA LEU A 245 10.84 5.17 -4.81
C LEU A 245 10.21 6.02 -3.69
N ARG A 246 10.76 5.88 -2.48
CA ARG A 246 10.28 6.56 -1.27
C ARG A 246 11.41 6.76 -0.27
N SER A 247 11.31 7.84 0.53
CA SER A 247 12.23 8.09 1.65
C SER A 247 11.89 7.28 2.90
N THR A 248 10.63 6.87 3.06
CA THR A 248 10.13 6.11 4.21
C THR A 248 9.14 5.03 3.77
N THR A 249 8.95 4.02 4.63
CA THR A 249 7.87 3.05 4.46
C THR A 249 7.20 2.78 5.81
N GLU A 250 5.90 2.58 5.77
CA GLU A 250 5.10 2.08 6.90
C GLU A 250 5.23 0.56 7.09
N ARG A 251 5.96 -0.12 6.20
CA ARG A 251 6.13 -1.58 6.14
C ARG A 251 7.60 -2.00 6.25
N PRO A 252 8.33 -1.66 7.33
CA PRO A 252 9.75 -1.97 7.46
C PRO A 252 10.04 -3.47 7.43
N VAL A 253 9.06 -4.31 7.76
CA VAL A 253 9.16 -5.78 7.67
C VAL A 253 9.50 -6.25 6.26
N THR A 254 9.07 -5.53 5.22
CA THR A 254 9.37 -5.87 3.82
C THR A 254 10.85 -5.64 3.46
N ILE A 255 11.54 -4.79 4.24
CA ILE A 255 12.99 -4.55 4.11
C ILE A 255 13.77 -5.58 4.94
N THR A 256 13.35 -5.83 6.18
CA THR A 256 14.11 -6.66 7.12
C THR A 256 13.93 -8.16 6.85
N HIS A 257 12.80 -8.59 6.33
CA HIS A 257 12.45 -9.98 6.03
C HIS A 257 12.11 -10.21 4.54
N GLY A 258 11.85 -9.15 3.78
CA GLY A 258 11.43 -9.25 2.39
C GLY A 258 12.51 -8.86 1.39
N THR A 259 12.05 -8.53 0.20
CA THR A 259 12.85 -8.19 -0.97
C THR A 259 12.91 -6.69 -1.26
N ASN A 260 12.31 -5.86 -0.38
CA ASN A 260 12.15 -4.44 -0.61
C ASN A 260 13.39 -3.64 -0.21
N GLN A 261 13.75 -2.66 -1.04
CA GLN A 261 14.76 -1.64 -0.78
C GLN A 261 14.17 -0.26 -1.04
N LEU A 262 14.35 0.67 -0.09
CA LEU A 262 14.01 2.07 -0.33
C LEU A 262 15.12 2.71 -1.19
N VAL A 263 14.70 3.36 -2.25
CA VAL A 263 15.58 4.09 -3.16
C VAL A 263 15.05 5.49 -3.41
N ASN A 264 15.95 6.43 -3.64
CA ASN A 264 15.59 7.71 -4.22
C ASN A 264 15.97 7.73 -5.71
N PHE A 265 15.59 8.77 -6.43
CA PHE A 265 15.87 8.88 -7.86
C PHE A 265 17.38 8.93 -8.16
N GLU A 266 18.18 9.51 -7.25
CA GLU A 266 19.62 9.65 -7.40
C GLU A 266 20.37 8.32 -7.19
N SER A 267 19.91 7.49 -6.25
CA SER A 267 20.54 6.20 -5.93
C SER A 267 20.01 5.04 -6.78
N LEU A 268 18.98 5.26 -7.58
CA LEU A 268 18.33 4.19 -8.35
C LEU A 268 19.32 3.50 -9.29
N ALA A 269 20.14 4.24 -10.02
CA ALA A 269 21.08 3.69 -11.01
C ALA A 269 22.10 2.73 -10.34
N ASP A 270 22.69 3.13 -9.24
CA ASP A 270 23.66 2.29 -8.50
C ASP A 270 22.98 1.03 -7.93
N THR A 271 21.73 1.16 -7.48
CA THR A 271 20.96 0.03 -6.95
C THR A 271 20.56 -0.96 -8.05
N LEU A 272 20.26 -0.47 -9.26
CA LEU A 272 19.95 -1.33 -10.41
C LEU A 272 21.10 -2.28 -10.74
N GLU A 273 22.33 -1.81 -10.77
CA GLU A 273 23.50 -2.67 -11.02
C GLU A 273 23.62 -3.78 -9.97
N SER A 274 23.37 -3.46 -8.70
CA SER A 274 23.40 -4.44 -7.62
C SER A 274 22.30 -5.50 -7.78
N VAL A 275 21.06 -5.08 -8.08
CA VAL A 275 19.92 -5.99 -8.24
C VAL A 275 20.07 -6.87 -9.49
N MET A 276 20.62 -6.33 -10.58
CA MET A 276 20.88 -7.11 -11.79
C MET A 276 21.92 -8.20 -11.60
N ASN A 277 22.90 -7.96 -10.72
CA ASN A 277 24.01 -8.88 -10.44
C ASN A 277 23.79 -9.78 -9.22
N SER A 278 22.69 -9.56 -8.45
CA SER A 278 22.37 -10.42 -7.32
C SER A 278 21.80 -11.75 -7.79
N ASP A 279 22.40 -12.84 -7.30
CA ASP A 279 21.74 -14.15 -7.31
C ASP A 279 20.56 -14.12 -6.32
N ASP A 280 19.61 -15.08 -6.49
CA ASP A 280 18.38 -15.14 -5.72
C ASP A 280 18.67 -15.03 -4.20
N ALA A 281 18.21 -13.95 -3.58
CA ALA A 281 18.31 -13.78 -2.15
C ALA A 281 17.43 -14.84 -1.46
N GLU A 282 17.91 -15.38 -0.33
CA GLU A 282 17.13 -16.32 0.47
C GLU A 282 15.78 -15.65 0.85
N LEU A 283 14.68 -16.23 0.37
CA LEU A 283 13.34 -15.73 0.66
C LEU A 283 13.03 -15.87 2.14
N ARG A 284 12.89 -14.77 2.83
CA ARG A 284 12.47 -14.73 4.23
C ARG A 284 11.06 -14.18 4.29
N VAL A 285 10.13 -15.03 4.72
CA VAL A 285 8.72 -14.63 4.86
C VAL A 285 8.50 -14.01 6.25
N PRO A 286 7.86 -12.84 6.34
CA PRO A 286 7.50 -12.26 7.63
C PRO A 286 6.63 -13.20 8.47
N PRO A 287 6.72 -13.14 9.82
CA PRO A 287 5.93 -13.99 10.70
C PRO A 287 4.43 -13.88 10.42
N LEU A 288 3.74 -15.02 10.36
CA LEU A 288 2.29 -15.14 10.12
C LEU A 288 1.78 -14.61 8.76
N TRP A 289 2.66 -14.39 7.79
CA TRP A 289 2.26 -14.10 6.41
C TRP A 289 2.05 -15.41 5.64
N ASP A 290 1.14 -16.23 6.13
CA ASP A 290 0.93 -17.63 5.75
C ASP A 290 -0.45 -17.94 5.13
N GLY A 291 -1.25 -16.89 4.86
CA GLY A 291 -2.56 -17.04 4.25
C GLY A 291 -3.72 -17.31 5.22
N HIS A 292 -3.49 -17.14 6.54
CA HIS A 292 -4.48 -17.43 7.58
C HIS A 292 -4.79 -16.23 8.49
N ALA A 293 -4.50 -15.02 8.07
CA ALA A 293 -4.75 -13.81 8.86
C ALA A 293 -6.26 -13.61 9.10
N GLY A 294 -7.09 -13.80 8.07
CA GLY A 294 -8.54 -13.70 8.17
C GLY A 294 -9.15 -14.67 9.18
N GLU A 295 -8.66 -15.91 9.23
CA GLU A 295 -9.11 -16.92 10.21
C GLU A 295 -8.76 -16.50 11.65
N ARG A 296 -7.55 -15.94 11.86
CA ARG A 296 -7.12 -15.43 13.17
C ARG A 296 -7.95 -14.24 13.60
N ILE A 297 -8.23 -13.29 12.70
CA ILE A 297 -9.13 -12.15 12.96
C ILE A 297 -10.51 -12.64 13.38
N ALA A 298 -11.10 -13.56 12.62
CA ALA A 298 -12.42 -14.11 12.93
C ALA A 298 -12.44 -14.81 14.30
N SER A 299 -11.40 -15.57 14.63
CA SER A 299 -11.26 -16.23 15.93
C SER A 299 -11.18 -15.23 17.09
N VAL A 300 -10.42 -14.14 16.96
CA VAL A 300 -10.31 -13.09 17.99
C VAL A 300 -11.66 -12.38 18.16
N ILE A 301 -12.33 -11.99 17.07
CA ILE A 301 -13.65 -11.34 17.15
C ILE A 301 -14.67 -12.25 17.85
N GLN A 302 -14.65 -13.56 17.53
CA GLN A 302 -15.56 -14.52 18.16
C GLN A 302 -15.33 -14.64 19.67
N LYS A 303 -14.04 -14.73 20.11
CA LYS A 303 -13.69 -14.78 21.54
C LYS A 303 -14.10 -13.49 22.24
N TRP A 304 -13.80 -12.35 21.66
CA TRP A 304 -14.16 -11.04 22.19
C TRP A 304 -15.67 -10.91 22.38
N ARG A 305 -16.48 -11.32 21.39
CA ARG A 305 -17.96 -11.33 21.49
C ARG A 305 -18.47 -12.20 22.63
N MET A 306 -17.79 -13.31 22.93
CA MET A 306 -18.13 -14.21 24.03
C MET A 306 -17.63 -13.74 25.40
N GLY A 307 -16.91 -12.61 25.49
CA GLY A 307 -16.29 -12.12 26.71
C GLY A 307 -15.12 -12.99 27.21
N ILE A 308 -14.53 -13.79 26.32
CA ILE A 308 -13.39 -14.67 26.62
C ILE A 308 -12.10 -13.86 26.34
N LYS A 309 -11.29 -13.64 27.40
CA LYS A 309 -9.97 -13.00 27.30
C LYS A 309 -8.92 -13.98 26.80
#